data_cca6c95e2069b5af43ff08d2214817d2
#
_entry.id   cca6c95e2069b5af43ff08d2214817d2
#
_cell.length_a   1.000
_cell.length_b   1.000
_cell.length_c   1.000
_cell.angle_alpha   90.00
_cell.angle_beta   90.00
_cell.angle_gamma   90.00
#
_symmetry.space_group_name_H-M   'P 1'
#
loop_
_entity.id
_entity.type
_entity.pdbx_description
1 polymer ?
#
loop_
_entity_poly.entity_id
_entity_poly.type
_entity_poly.pdbx_seq_one_letter_code
_entity_poly.pdbx_strand_id
1 'polypeptide(L)'
;MALKGKWRDLHRSRFSELPSDCGNRPAESSDPVLRDWSQKWTTPDQLRIERYIDQFDLSAKRILHIGIGNSGLARRFHDHVCEIVGTSLDEPELRLARSLSYSNYHAVLHNKYSGATDEVRGRFDFIVDNNPTSACCCLHHLAELFRFLELKLAEGGQIVTDRAGLAWIPEDANPRWSFDFDDLQAVGSAVGLNVSRINRNTYVLSRGVPAKPAFRGRLRALLRTARRTAVRARQSAYRRARA
;
A
#
# COMPACT_ATOMS: atom_id res chain seq x y z
N MET A 1 -8.57 -21.41 14.46
CA MET A 1 -9.84 -22.00 13.99
C MET A 1 -10.92 -20.96 13.62
N ALA A 2 -11.13 -19.90 14.39
CA ALA A 2 -12.18 -18.90 14.13
C ALA A 2 -12.05 -18.13 12.78
N LEU A 3 -10.84 -17.83 12.32
CA LEU A 3 -10.60 -17.15 11.05
C LEU A 3 -11.04 -17.96 9.82
N LYS A 4 -10.81 -19.29 9.82
CA LYS A 4 -11.22 -20.15 8.70
C LYS A 4 -12.74 -20.16 8.48
N GLY A 5 -13.53 -20.05 9.56
CA GLY A 5 -14.99 -19.94 9.46
C GLY A 5 -15.43 -18.66 8.77
N LYS A 6 -14.93 -17.51 9.21
CA LYS A 6 -15.28 -16.21 8.65
C LYS A 6 -14.97 -16.09 7.14
N TRP A 7 -13.84 -16.63 6.69
CA TRP A 7 -13.48 -16.64 5.26
C TRP A 7 -14.38 -17.55 4.42
N ARG A 8 -14.82 -18.70 4.96
CA ARG A 8 -15.79 -19.55 4.27
C ARG A 8 -17.15 -18.86 4.12
N ASP A 9 -17.58 -18.13 5.14
CA ASP A 9 -18.85 -17.39 5.10
C ASP A 9 -18.77 -16.23 4.10
N LEU A 10 -17.66 -15.52 4.03
CA LEU A 10 -17.40 -14.52 3.00
C LEU A 10 -17.47 -15.09 1.58
N HIS A 11 -16.83 -16.24 1.35
CA HIS A 11 -16.88 -16.91 0.04
C HIS A 11 -18.33 -17.23 -0.35
N ARG A 12 -19.10 -17.81 0.57
CA ARG A 12 -20.48 -18.20 0.29
C ARG A 12 -21.43 -17.03 0.03
N SER A 13 -21.19 -15.89 0.65
CA SER A 13 -22.12 -14.76 0.62
C SER A 13 -21.76 -13.67 -0.38
N ARG A 14 -20.46 -13.32 -0.51
CA ARG A 14 -20.04 -12.14 -1.28
C ARG A 14 -19.08 -12.47 -2.43
N PHE A 15 -18.27 -13.48 -2.26
CA PHE A 15 -17.19 -13.83 -3.20
C PHE A 15 -17.37 -15.22 -3.81
N SER A 16 -18.61 -15.69 -3.96
CA SER A 16 -18.90 -17.02 -4.49
C SER A 16 -18.41 -17.26 -5.92
N GLU A 17 -18.22 -16.17 -6.68
CA GLU A 17 -17.70 -16.21 -8.04
C GLU A 17 -16.16 -16.23 -8.11
N LEU A 18 -15.47 -16.01 -6.98
CA LEU A 18 -14.03 -16.09 -6.92
C LEU A 18 -13.59 -17.50 -6.52
N PRO A 19 -12.48 -18.02 -7.05
CA PRO A 19 -11.93 -19.29 -6.61
C PRO A 19 -11.62 -19.25 -5.10
N SER A 20 -12.05 -20.30 -4.38
CA SER A 20 -11.71 -20.42 -2.94
C SER A 20 -10.24 -20.71 -2.73
N ASP A 21 -9.67 -21.55 -3.60
CA ASP A 21 -8.26 -21.94 -3.64
C ASP A 21 -7.89 -22.21 -5.11
N CYS A 22 -6.73 -21.79 -5.53
CA CYS A 22 -6.25 -22.00 -6.90
C CYS A 22 -5.30 -23.19 -7.03
N GLY A 23 -4.89 -23.83 -5.92
CA GLY A 23 -3.93 -24.92 -5.91
C GLY A 23 -2.51 -24.54 -6.38
N ASN A 24 -2.30 -23.28 -6.78
CA ASN A 24 -1.05 -22.80 -7.34
C ASN A 24 -0.27 -21.97 -6.30
N ARG A 25 1.03 -21.82 -6.52
CA ARG A 25 1.82 -20.83 -5.79
C ARG A 25 1.43 -19.42 -6.24
N PRO A 26 1.48 -18.43 -5.33
CA PRO A 26 1.31 -17.03 -5.72
C PRO A 26 2.38 -16.63 -6.75
N ALA A 27 2.07 -15.62 -7.58
CA ALA A 27 3.01 -15.08 -8.58
C ALA A 27 4.41 -14.85 -8.01
N GLU A 28 5.42 -15.19 -8.78
CA GLU A 28 6.84 -15.02 -8.44
C GLU A 28 7.46 -13.91 -9.32
N SER A 29 8.68 -13.49 -9.01
CA SER A 29 9.39 -12.41 -9.71
C SER A 29 9.59 -12.65 -11.22
N SER A 30 9.52 -13.89 -11.68
CA SER A 30 9.62 -14.28 -13.09
C SER A 30 8.27 -14.28 -13.83
N ASP A 31 7.17 -13.98 -13.14
CA ASP A 31 5.84 -14.03 -13.75
C ASP A 31 5.66 -12.85 -14.72
N PRO A 32 5.28 -13.10 -16.00
CA PRO A 32 5.09 -12.06 -17.01
C PRO A 32 3.94 -11.09 -16.68
N VAL A 33 3.08 -11.42 -15.72
CA VAL A 33 2.04 -10.51 -15.22
C VAL A 33 2.64 -9.32 -14.45
N LEU A 34 3.85 -9.47 -13.90
CA LEU A 34 4.53 -8.40 -13.18
C LEU A 34 5.09 -7.37 -14.18
N ARG A 35 4.67 -6.13 -14.02
CA ARG A 35 5.11 -5.01 -14.87
C ARG A 35 6.10 -4.15 -14.09
N ASP A 36 7.26 -3.87 -14.69
CA ASP A 36 8.24 -2.90 -14.16
C ASP A 36 7.65 -1.49 -14.08
N TRP A 37 7.52 -0.98 -12.86
CA TRP A 37 7.08 0.38 -12.55
C TRP A 37 8.24 1.30 -12.14
N SER A 38 9.49 0.81 -12.15
CA SER A 38 10.65 1.59 -11.72
C SER A 38 10.80 2.92 -12.46
N GLN A 39 10.43 2.95 -13.75
CA GLN A 39 10.53 4.13 -14.62
C GLN A 39 9.19 4.87 -14.80
N LYS A 40 8.12 4.43 -14.15
CA LYS A 40 6.82 5.07 -14.26
C LYS A 40 6.68 6.23 -13.25
N TRP A 41 5.76 7.14 -13.54
CA TRP A 41 5.41 8.19 -12.59
C TRP A 41 4.58 7.62 -11.44
N THR A 42 4.77 8.19 -10.25
CA THR A 42 3.89 7.90 -9.12
C THR A 42 2.45 8.26 -9.48
N THR A 43 1.56 7.30 -9.37
CA THR A 43 0.16 7.45 -9.80
C THR A 43 -0.63 8.42 -8.92
N PRO A 44 -1.71 9.03 -9.43
CA PRO A 44 -2.52 9.97 -8.64
C PRO A 44 -3.13 9.38 -7.36
N ASP A 45 -3.49 8.11 -7.38
CA ASP A 45 -3.99 7.33 -6.24
C ASP A 45 -2.89 7.15 -5.18
N GLN A 46 -1.70 6.70 -5.56
CA GLN A 46 -0.54 6.63 -4.66
C GLN A 46 -0.22 8.01 -4.06
N LEU A 47 -0.26 9.08 -4.85
CA LEU A 47 -0.05 10.45 -4.34
C LEU A 47 -1.14 10.91 -3.35
N ARG A 48 -2.37 10.38 -3.42
CA ARG A 48 -3.42 10.66 -2.42
C ARG A 48 -3.13 9.96 -1.10
N ILE A 49 -2.67 8.71 -1.14
CA ILE A 49 -2.21 7.97 0.05
C ILE A 49 -1.06 8.74 0.71
N GLU A 50 -0.05 9.11 -0.05
CA GLU A 50 1.08 9.86 0.47
C GLU A 50 0.68 11.20 1.11
N ARG A 51 -0.27 11.94 0.49
CA ARG A 51 -0.81 13.17 1.07
C ARG A 51 -1.56 12.94 2.38
N TYR A 52 -2.22 11.80 2.53
CA TYR A 52 -2.86 11.44 3.78
C TYR A 52 -1.82 11.16 4.87
N ILE A 53 -0.81 10.35 4.60
CA ILE A 53 0.26 10.03 5.55
C ILE A 53 1.05 11.28 5.96
N ASP A 54 1.29 12.20 5.04
CA ASP A 54 2.02 13.46 5.27
C ASP A 54 1.35 14.40 6.31
N GLN A 55 0.10 14.10 6.70
CA GLN A 55 -0.60 14.86 7.74
C GLN A 55 -0.21 14.45 9.17
N PHE A 56 0.52 13.35 9.33
CA PHE A 56 0.95 12.84 10.63
C PHE A 56 2.36 13.31 10.98
N ASP A 57 2.70 13.24 12.27
CA ASP A 57 4.09 13.31 12.68
C ASP A 57 4.75 11.96 12.41
N LEU A 58 5.70 11.95 11.50
CA LEU A 58 6.34 10.74 11.00
C LEU A 58 7.72 10.48 11.64
N SER A 59 8.23 11.35 12.49
CA SER A 59 9.61 11.32 12.96
C SER A 59 10.03 10.01 13.66
N ALA A 60 9.09 9.35 14.34
CA ALA A 60 9.32 8.07 15.00
C ALA A 60 8.54 6.92 14.31
N LYS A 61 8.03 7.12 13.11
CA LYS A 61 7.15 6.17 12.43
C LYS A 61 7.90 5.25 11.49
N ARG A 62 7.44 4.00 11.43
CA ARG A 62 7.88 2.99 10.48
C ARG A 62 6.81 2.79 9.41
N ILE A 63 7.21 2.75 8.16
CA ILE A 63 6.30 2.58 7.00
C ILE A 63 6.67 1.30 6.26
N LEU A 64 5.67 0.45 5.99
CA LEU A 64 5.76 -0.64 5.02
C LEU A 64 5.08 -0.18 3.72
N HIS A 65 5.81 -0.22 2.62
CA HIS A 65 5.28 0.09 1.29
C HIS A 65 5.29 -1.15 0.41
N ILE A 66 4.12 -1.67 0.10
CA ILE A 66 3.93 -2.85 -0.72
C ILE A 66 3.75 -2.43 -2.19
N GLY A 67 4.58 -3.00 -3.08
CA GLY A 67 4.61 -2.58 -4.47
C GLY A 67 5.28 -1.22 -4.65
N ILE A 68 6.60 -1.19 -4.49
CA ILE A 68 7.39 0.06 -4.40
C ILE A 68 7.46 0.88 -5.67
N GLY A 69 7.26 0.25 -6.84
CA GLY A 69 7.34 0.92 -8.14
C GLY A 69 8.62 1.75 -8.30
N ASN A 70 8.47 3.03 -8.59
CA ASN A 70 9.59 3.97 -8.73
C ASN A 70 10.18 4.46 -7.39
N SER A 71 9.84 3.85 -6.27
CA SER A 71 10.24 4.27 -4.92
C SER A 71 9.85 5.71 -4.56
N GLY A 72 8.77 6.23 -5.15
CA GLY A 72 8.32 7.61 -4.96
C GLY A 72 7.99 7.93 -3.51
N LEU A 73 7.39 6.99 -2.77
CA LEU A 73 7.11 7.15 -1.35
C LEU A 73 8.40 7.29 -0.54
N ALA A 74 9.40 6.45 -0.77
CA ALA A 74 10.68 6.55 -0.08
C ALA A 74 11.39 7.87 -0.40
N ARG A 75 11.46 8.27 -1.67
CA ARG A 75 12.01 9.58 -2.07
C ARG A 75 11.33 10.76 -1.38
N ARG A 76 10.07 10.61 -1.03
CA ARG A 76 9.29 11.65 -0.38
C ARG A 76 9.51 11.74 1.13
N PHE A 77 9.66 10.59 1.79
CA PHE A 77 9.55 10.51 3.24
C PHE A 77 10.82 10.11 3.97
N HIS A 78 11.90 9.66 3.30
CA HIS A 78 13.09 9.15 3.99
C HIS A 78 13.66 10.12 5.03
N ASP A 79 13.62 11.45 4.79
CA ASP A 79 14.10 12.47 5.74
C ASP A 79 13.17 12.69 6.94
N HIS A 80 12.00 12.04 6.97
CA HIS A 80 10.93 12.38 7.93
C HIS A 80 10.44 11.20 8.74
N VAL A 81 10.93 10.00 8.47
CA VAL A 81 10.48 8.74 9.11
C VAL A 81 11.65 8.04 9.78
N CYS A 82 11.32 7.19 10.77
CA CYS A 82 12.31 6.32 11.38
C CYS A 82 12.83 5.27 10.38
N GLU A 83 11.93 4.60 9.68
CA GLU A 83 12.28 3.55 8.74
C GLU A 83 11.20 3.37 7.66
N ILE A 84 11.63 3.04 6.46
CA ILE A 84 10.77 2.56 5.38
C ILE A 84 11.26 1.17 4.95
N VAL A 85 10.35 0.20 4.97
CA VAL A 85 10.56 -1.09 4.31
C VAL A 85 9.69 -1.12 3.07
N GLY A 86 10.31 -1.34 1.92
CA GLY A 86 9.62 -1.45 0.64
C GLY A 86 9.64 -2.88 0.14
N THR A 87 8.55 -3.38 -0.43
CA THR A 87 8.50 -4.72 -1.00
C THR A 87 8.12 -4.70 -2.47
N SER A 88 8.76 -5.56 -3.26
CA SER A 88 8.39 -5.85 -4.64
C SER A 88 8.76 -7.28 -5.01
N LEU A 89 8.15 -7.79 -6.08
CA LEU A 89 8.59 -8.99 -6.79
C LEU A 89 9.42 -8.64 -8.04
N ASP A 90 9.45 -7.39 -8.44
CA ASP A 90 10.13 -6.91 -9.64
C ASP A 90 11.57 -6.50 -9.32
N GLU A 91 12.54 -7.18 -9.90
CA GLU A 91 13.98 -6.91 -9.65
C GLU A 91 14.44 -5.53 -10.15
N PRO A 92 14.00 -4.99 -11.28
CA PRO A 92 14.21 -3.60 -11.65
C PRO A 92 13.80 -2.60 -10.59
N GLU A 93 12.64 -2.77 -9.97
CA GLU A 93 12.17 -1.92 -8.86
C GLU A 93 13.07 -2.02 -7.64
N LEU A 94 13.48 -3.25 -7.27
CA LEU A 94 14.38 -3.50 -6.14
C LEU A 94 15.77 -2.89 -6.39
N ARG A 95 16.33 -3.03 -7.60
CA ARG A 95 17.60 -2.38 -7.96
C ARG A 95 17.52 -0.87 -7.87
N LEU A 96 16.45 -0.26 -8.39
CA LEU A 96 16.23 1.17 -8.26
C LEU A 96 16.16 1.59 -6.80
N ALA A 97 15.39 0.88 -5.98
CA ALA A 97 15.25 1.18 -4.56
C ALA A 97 16.58 1.15 -3.82
N ARG A 98 17.39 0.11 -4.04
CA ARG A 98 18.72 -0.05 -3.44
C ARG A 98 19.71 1.04 -3.90
N SER A 99 19.58 1.50 -5.15
CA SER A 99 20.44 2.57 -5.69
C SER A 99 20.22 3.95 -5.07
N LEU A 100 19.09 4.16 -4.37
CA LEU A 100 18.81 5.42 -3.68
C LEU A 100 19.71 5.66 -2.46
N SER A 101 20.28 4.60 -1.90
CA SER A 101 21.26 4.66 -0.79
C SER A 101 20.75 5.44 0.45
N TYR A 102 19.43 5.45 0.70
CA TYR A 102 18.88 6.02 1.93
C TYR A 102 19.10 5.06 3.09
N SER A 103 19.75 5.50 4.16
CA SER A 103 20.16 4.64 5.29
C SER A 103 19.00 3.96 6.02
N ASN A 104 17.81 4.55 5.96
CA ASN A 104 16.59 4.06 6.60
C ASN A 104 15.56 3.48 5.62
N TYR A 105 15.96 3.21 4.36
CA TYR A 105 15.11 2.57 3.36
C TYR A 105 15.65 1.21 2.97
N HIS A 106 14.87 0.16 3.22
CA HIS A 106 15.21 -1.22 2.95
C HIS A 106 14.24 -1.83 1.95
N ALA A 107 14.75 -2.23 0.78
CA ALA A 107 13.96 -2.90 -0.25
C ALA A 107 14.13 -4.41 -0.19
N VAL A 108 13.02 -5.13 -0.09
CA VAL A 108 12.94 -6.58 0.15
C VAL A 108 12.15 -7.26 -0.97
N LEU A 109 12.71 -8.36 -1.49
CA LEU A 109 11.95 -9.27 -2.36
C LEU A 109 10.92 -9.98 -1.50
N HIS A 110 9.63 -9.71 -1.74
CA HIS A 110 8.56 -10.31 -0.94
C HIS A 110 7.26 -10.36 -1.73
N ASN A 111 6.65 -11.54 -1.72
CA ASN A 111 5.32 -11.76 -2.27
C ASN A 111 4.25 -11.59 -1.17
N LYS A 112 3.47 -10.54 -1.25
CA LYS A 112 2.42 -10.22 -0.28
C LYS A 112 1.35 -11.32 -0.11
N TYR A 113 1.22 -12.22 -1.08
CA TYR A 113 0.24 -13.33 -1.06
C TYR A 113 0.83 -14.65 -0.56
N SER A 114 2.12 -14.72 -0.27
CA SER A 114 2.80 -15.97 0.10
C SER A 114 2.49 -16.46 1.52
N GLY A 115 1.92 -15.59 2.36
CA GLY A 115 1.78 -15.86 3.79
C GLY A 115 3.11 -15.80 4.57
N ALA A 116 4.25 -15.65 3.89
CA ALA A 116 5.55 -15.51 4.53
C ALA A 116 5.64 -14.17 5.27
N THR A 117 6.27 -14.18 6.43
CA THR A 117 6.38 -12.99 7.28
C THR A 117 7.82 -12.63 7.66
N ASP A 118 8.78 -13.54 7.45
CA ASP A 118 10.12 -13.42 8.01
C ASP A 118 11.01 -12.43 7.25
N GLU A 119 10.75 -12.24 5.95
CA GLU A 119 11.49 -11.29 5.11
C GLU A 119 11.21 -9.84 5.51
N VAL A 120 9.99 -9.56 5.98
CA VAL A 120 9.56 -8.23 6.41
C VAL A 120 9.56 -8.19 7.93
N ARG A 121 10.61 -7.63 8.55
CA ARG A 121 10.78 -7.65 10.00
C ARG A 121 10.04 -6.51 10.71
N GLY A 122 9.47 -6.85 11.87
CA GLY A 122 8.85 -5.89 12.77
C GLY A 122 7.41 -5.52 12.41
N ARG A 123 6.92 -4.45 13.04
CA ARG A 123 5.57 -3.89 12.85
C ARG A 123 5.68 -2.44 12.40
N PHE A 124 4.63 -1.96 11.71
CA PHE A 124 4.63 -0.68 11.04
C PHE A 124 3.45 0.18 11.47
N ASP A 125 3.71 1.48 11.65
CA ASP A 125 2.68 2.47 11.96
C ASP A 125 1.80 2.75 10.73
N PHE A 126 2.40 2.70 9.54
CA PHE A 126 1.67 2.80 8.29
C PHE A 126 2.07 1.63 7.37
N ILE A 127 1.06 0.96 6.83
CA ILE A 127 1.24 0.00 5.74
C ILE A 127 0.53 0.58 4.52
N VAL A 128 1.25 0.74 3.42
CA VAL A 128 0.71 1.24 2.15
C VAL A 128 0.64 0.08 1.18
N ASP A 129 -0.56 -0.30 0.80
CA ASP A 129 -0.82 -1.20 -0.32
C ASP A 129 -1.90 -0.55 -1.20
N ASN A 130 -1.47 0.05 -2.29
CA ASN A 130 -2.39 0.75 -3.17
C ASN A 130 -3.29 -0.21 -3.93
N ASN A 131 -2.77 -1.37 -4.33
CA ASN A 131 -3.45 -2.36 -5.17
C ASN A 131 -3.53 -3.72 -4.48
N PRO A 132 -4.27 -3.87 -3.38
CA PRO A 132 -4.23 -5.11 -2.57
C PRO A 132 -4.70 -6.35 -3.31
N THR A 133 -5.55 -6.20 -4.34
CA THR A 133 -6.16 -7.33 -5.07
C THR A 133 -5.60 -7.54 -6.47
N SER A 134 -4.70 -6.67 -6.96
CA SER A 134 -4.32 -6.57 -8.37
C SER A 134 -3.73 -7.84 -9.00
N ALA A 135 -3.08 -8.69 -8.21
CA ALA A 135 -2.50 -9.96 -8.66
C ALA A 135 -3.02 -11.15 -7.85
N CYS A 136 -4.19 -11.00 -7.24
CA CYS A 136 -4.80 -12.06 -6.44
C CYS A 136 -5.45 -13.10 -7.35
N CYS A 137 -5.24 -14.39 -7.08
CA CYS A 137 -5.80 -15.48 -7.89
C CYS A 137 -6.93 -16.24 -7.17
N CYS A 138 -6.99 -16.20 -5.83
CA CYS A 138 -8.02 -16.91 -5.06
C CYS A 138 -8.20 -16.32 -3.67
N LEU A 139 -9.27 -16.68 -2.98
CA LEU A 139 -9.57 -16.19 -1.63
C LEU A 139 -8.58 -16.69 -0.57
N HIS A 140 -7.94 -17.84 -0.79
CA HIS A 140 -6.87 -18.30 0.10
C HIS A 140 -5.71 -17.30 0.11
N HIS A 141 -5.22 -16.89 -1.05
CA HIS A 141 -4.12 -15.91 -1.15
C HIS A 141 -4.54 -14.50 -0.69
N LEU A 142 -5.79 -14.10 -0.92
CA LEU A 142 -6.32 -12.87 -0.34
C LEU A 142 -6.31 -12.93 1.20
N ALA A 143 -6.69 -14.08 1.78
CA ALA A 143 -6.65 -14.27 3.22
C ALA A 143 -5.22 -14.19 3.78
N GLU A 144 -4.24 -14.77 3.08
CA GLU A 144 -2.83 -14.69 3.47
C GLU A 144 -2.32 -13.23 3.42
N LEU A 145 -2.68 -12.45 2.37
CA LEU A 145 -2.37 -11.03 2.34
C LEU A 145 -2.92 -10.29 3.56
N PHE A 146 -4.23 -10.41 3.83
CA PHE A 146 -4.84 -9.64 4.92
C PHE A 146 -4.36 -10.10 6.30
N ARG A 147 -4.01 -11.37 6.45
CA ARG A 147 -3.33 -11.88 7.66
C ARG A 147 -1.93 -11.27 7.79
N PHE A 148 -1.14 -11.23 6.72
CA PHE A 148 0.15 -10.59 6.70
C PHE A 148 0.06 -9.12 7.10
N LEU A 149 -0.87 -8.36 6.50
CA LEU A 149 -1.10 -6.95 6.83
C LEU A 149 -1.45 -6.76 8.31
N GLU A 150 -2.35 -7.60 8.83
CA GLU A 150 -2.76 -7.56 10.24
C GLU A 150 -1.57 -7.85 11.18
N LEU A 151 -0.78 -8.87 10.91
CA LEU A 151 0.39 -9.23 11.71
C LEU A 151 1.48 -8.15 11.70
N LYS A 152 1.67 -7.47 10.57
CA LYS A 152 2.67 -6.40 10.41
C LYS A 152 2.20 -5.03 10.91
N LEU A 153 0.92 -4.89 11.24
CA LEU A 153 0.37 -3.64 11.76
C LEU A 153 0.80 -3.42 13.21
N ALA A 154 1.37 -2.26 13.52
CA ALA A 154 1.66 -1.83 14.88
C ALA A 154 0.37 -1.55 15.66
N GLU A 155 0.45 -1.45 16.97
CA GLU A 155 -0.65 -0.95 17.79
C GLU A 155 -0.95 0.52 17.40
N GLY A 156 -2.22 0.82 17.16
CA GLY A 156 -2.64 2.13 16.65
C GLY A 156 -2.20 2.43 15.20
N GLY A 157 -1.59 1.46 14.52
CA GLY A 157 -1.17 1.57 13.13
C GLY A 157 -2.33 1.57 12.14
N GLN A 158 -2.03 1.94 10.90
CA GLN A 158 -3.00 2.08 9.82
C GLN A 158 -2.52 1.43 8.53
N ILE A 159 -3.37 0.63 7.89
CA ILE A 159 -3.19 0.18 6.51
C ILE A 159 -3.93 1.17 5.63
N VAL A 160 -3.28 1.72 4.64
CA VAL A 160 -3.84 2.78 3.78
C VAL A 160 -3.88 2.31 2.34
N THR A 161 -5.05 2.42 1.73
CA THR A 161 -5.27 2.15 0.30
C THR A 161 -6.10 3.26 -0.34
N ASP A 162 -6.15 3.31 -1.66
CA ASP A 162 -6.96 4.26 -2.41
C ASP A 162 -8.05 3.54 -3.21
N ARG A 163 -9.19 4.19 -3.36
CA ARG A 163 -10.33 3.67 -4.12
C ARG A 163 -9.97 3.24 -5.53
N ALA A 164 -9.18 4.05 -6.24
CA ALA A 164 -8.82 3.75 -7.63
C ALA A 164 -7.83 2.58 -7.71
N GLY A 165 -6.88 2.52 -6.79
CA GLY A 165 -5.95 1.40 -6.68
C GLY A 165 -6.65 0.10 -6.28
N LEU A 166 -7.57 0.17 -5.32
CA LEU A 166 -8.38 -0.98 -4.89
C LEU A 166 -9.25 -1.55 -6.02
N ALA A 167 -9.78 -0.68 -6.88
CA ALA A 167 -10.58 -1.07 -8.03
C ALA A 167 -9.75 -1.49 -9.26
N TRP A 168 -8.43 -1.21 -9.24
CA TRP A 168 -7.57 -1.51 -10.39
C TRP A 168 -7.21 -3.00 -10.45
N ILE A 169 -7.36 -3.57 -11.63
CA ILE A 169 -6.96 -4.95 -11.96
C ILE A 169 -6.26 -4.96 -13.33
N PRO A 170 -5.38 -5.94 -13.62
CA PRO A 170 -4.88 -6.21 -14.96
C PRO A 170 -6.01 -6.52 -15.96
N GLU A 171 -5.79 -6.24 -17.23
CA GLU A 171 -6.80 -6.43 -18.29
C GLU A 171 -7.32 -7.89 -18.39
N ASP A 172 -6.43 -8.85 -18.15
CA ASP A 172 -6.75 -10.29 -18.24
C ASP A 172 -7.22 -10.88 -16.90
N ALA A 173 -7.31 -10.08 -15.85
CA ALA A 173 -7.73 -10.56 -14.53
C ALA A 173 -9.25 -10.69 -14.43
N ASN A 174 -9.71 -11.57 -13.53
CA ASN A 174 -11.13 -11.67 -13.23
C ASN A 174 -11.67 -10.33 -12.67
N PRO A 175 -12.69 -9.73 -13.30
CA PRO A 175 -13.26 -8.43 -12.89
C PRO A 175 -13.71 -8.38 -11.42
N ARG A 176 -14.01 -9.52 -10.84
CA ARG A 176 -14.40 -9.61 -9.41
C ARG A 176 -13.30 -9.26 -8.42
N TRP A 177 -12.05 -9.16 -8.87
CA TRP A 177 -10.94 -8.63 -8.05
C TRP A 177 -10.92 -7.11 -7.97
N SER A 178 -11.75 -6.41 -8.74
CA SER A 178 -12.00 -4.98 -8.61
C SER A 178 -12.88 -4.72 -7.39
N PHE A 179 -12.26 -4.47 -6.25
CA PHE A 179 -12.95 -4.28 -4.98
C PHE A 179 -13.47 -2.86 -4.80
N ASP A 180 -14.60 -2.76 -4.13
CA ASP A 180 -15.13 -1.50 -3.61
C ASP A 180 -14.90 -1.36 -2.09
N PHE A 181 -15.53 -0.34 -1.49
CA PHE A 181 -15.43 -0.10 -0.05
C PHE A 181 -16.06 -1.23 0.77
N ASP A 182 -17.19 -1.76 0.32
CA ASP A 182 -17.93 -2.79 1.06
C ASP A 182 -17.21 -4.14 0.97
N ASP A 183 -16.55 -4.43 -0.16
CA ASP A 183 -15.69 -5.61 -0.30
C ASP A 183 -14.51 -5.52 0.66
N LEU A 184 -13.85 -4.35 0.71
CA LEU A 184 -12.75 -4.11 1.63
C LEU A 184 -13.19 -4.23 3.09
N GLN A 185 -14.40 -3.72 3.42
CA GLN A 185 -14.98 -3.83 4.76
C GLN A 185 -15.23 -5.28 5.15
N ALA A 186 -15.78 -6.08 4.24
CA ALA A 186 -16.05 -7.48 4.47
C ALA A 186 -14.76 -8.26 4.75
N VAL A 187 -13.73 -8.07 3.93
CA VAL A 187 -12.42 -8.71 4.07
C VAL A 187 -11.70 -8.24 5.32
N GLY A 188 -11.66 -6.94 5.59
CA GLY A 188 -11.05 -6.38 6.79
C GLY A 188 -11.69 -6.94 8.06
N SER A 189 -13.00 -7.00 8.11
CA SER A 189 -13.75 -7.55 9.26
C SER A 189 -13.45 -9.02 9.50
N ALA A 190 -13.17 -9.80 8.45
CA ALA A 190 -12.83 -11.22 8.58
C ALA A 190 -11.50 -11.45 9.34
N VAL A 191 -10.58 -10.48 9.29
CA VAL A 191 -9.30 -10.51 10.03
C VAL A 191 -9.30 -9.60 11.27
N GLY A 192 -10.44 -9.04 11.66
CA GLY A 192 -10.55 -8.21 12.87
C GLY A 192 -10.11 -6.77 12.68
N LEU A 193 -10.07 -6.28 11.43
CA LEU A 193 -9.77 -4.90 11.12
C LEU A 193 -11.06 -4.10 10.83
N ASN A 194 -11.14 -2.90 11.35
CA ASN A 194 -12.15 -1.92 11.01
C ASN A 194 -11.74 -1.14 9.77
N VAL A 195 -12.65 -0.93 8.84
CA VAL A 195 -12.43 -0.15 7.64
C VAL A 195 -13.13 1.20 7.75
N SER A 196 -12.41 2.26 7.51
CA SER A 196 -12.90 3.64 7.57
C SER A 196 -12.65 4.37 6.26
N ARG A 197 -13.65 5.11 5.80
CA ARG A 197 -13.51 6.04 4.69
C ARG A 197 -13.06 7.40 5.24
N ILE A 198 -11.84 7.79 4.96
CA ILE A 198 -11.27 9.07 5.42
C ILE A 198 -11.77 10.24 4.56
N ASN A 199 -11.85 10.00 3.25
CA ASN A 199 -12.43 10.91 2.28
C ASN A 199 -12.98 10.08 1.09
N ARG A 200 -13.40 10.75 0.02
CA ARG A 200 -13.99 10.09 -1.15
C ARG A 200 -13.13 8.95 -1.72
N ASN A 201 -11.80 9.05 -1.61
CA ASN A 201 -10.88 8.16 -2.30
C ASN A 201 -9.98 7.33 -1.35
N THR A 202 -9.72 7.80 -0.11
CA THR A 202 -8.76 7.15 0.79
C THR A 202 -9.47 6.31 1.82
N TYR A 203 -9.08 5.06 1.91
CA TYR A 203 -9.58 4.06 2.86
C TYR A 203 -8.46 3.65 3.82
N VAL A 204 -8.84 3.43 5.07
CA VAL A 204 -7.93 3.03 6.15
C VAL A 204 -8.49 1.83 6.88
N LEU A 205 -7.63 0.82 7.09
CA LEU A 205 -7.93 -0.31 7.96
C LEU A 205 -7.08 -0.18 9.23
N SER A 206 -7.69 -0.50 10.39
CA SER A 206 -7.04 -0.44 11.70
C SER A 206 -7.70 -1.41 12.67
N ARG A 207 -7.01 -1.78 13.77
CA ARG A 207 -7.61 -2.62 14.84
C ARG A 207 -8.66 -1.90 15.68
N GLY A 208 -8.70 -0.59 15.61
CA GLY A 208 -9.63 0.28 16.34
C GLY A 208 -10.05 1.48 15.53
N VAL A 209 -10.42 2.56 16.20
CA VAL A 209 -10.68 3.84 15.51
C VAL A 209 -9.37 4.37 14.94
N PRO A 210 -9.29 4.70 13.64
CA PRO A 210 -8.07 5.20 13.04
C PRO A 210 -7.59 6.47 13.75
N ALA A 211 -6.29 6.57 14.01
CA ALA A 211 -5.69 7.79 14.52
C ALA A 211 -5.96 8.95 13.56
N LYS A 212 -6.35 10.09 14.12
CA LYS A 212 -6.56 11.32 13.34
C LYS A 212 -5.29 12.15 13.33
N PRO A 213 -4.94 12.81 12.20
CA PRO A 213 -3.83 13.74 12.17
C PRO A 213 -4.01 14.85 13.21
N ALA A 214 -2.99 15.13 14.01
CA ALA A 214 -2.98 16.28 14.89
C ALA A 214 -3.06 17.58 14.07
N PHE A 215 -3.69 18.63 14.64
CA PHE A 215 -3.82 19.92 13.95
C PHE A 215 -2.47 20.47 13.44
N ARG A 216 -1.42 20.36 14.27
CA ARG A 216 -0.04 20.76 13.87
C ARG A 216 0.50 19.96 12.69
N GLY A 217 0.18 18.68 12.58
CA GLY A 217 0.57 17.84 11.44
C GLY A 217 -0.10 18.31 10.15
N ARG A 218 -1.40 18.62 10.19
CA ARG A 218 -2.13 19.16 9.04
C ARG A 218 -1.54 20.49 8.56
N LEU A 219 -1.20 21.39 9.46
CA LEU A 219 -0.58 22.67 9.13
C LEU A 219 0.81 22.47 8.50
N ARG A 220 1.64 21.57 9.05
CA ARG A 220 2.95 21.22 8.46
C ARG A 220 2.80 20.64 7.05
N ALA A 221 1.83 19.76 6.83
CA ALA A 221 1.57 19.19 5.51
C ALA A 221 1.17 20.27 4.50
N LEU A 222 0.31 21.21 4.89
CA LEU A 222 -0.08 22.34 4.05
C LEU A 222 1.12 23.23 3.68
N LEU A 223 1.96 23.56 4.65
CA LEU A 223 3.16 24.37 4.43
C LEU A 223 4.17 23.67 3.52
N ARG A 224 4.39 22.35 3.69
CA ARG A 224 5.24 21.54 2.81
C ARG A 224 4.71 21.51 1.38
N THR A 225 3.39 21.34 1.21
CA THR A 225 2.75 21.35 -0.11
C THR A 225 2.91 22.70 -0.79
N ALA A 226 2.66 23.81 -0.09
CA ALA A 226 2.85 25.17 -0.61
C ALA A 226 4.30 25.43 -1.04
N ARG A 227 5.29 25.04 -0.20
CA ARG A 227 6.71 25.18 -0.53
C ARG A 227 7.11 24.37 -1.77
N ARG A 228 6.63 23.12 -1.89
CA ARG A 228 6.89 22.29 -3.10
C ARG A 228 6.29 22.89 -4.37
N THR A 229 5.07 23.41 -4.28
CA THR A 229 4.41 24.09 -5.41
C THR A 229 5.20 25.33 -5.84
N ALA A 230 5.66 26.15 -4.89
CA ALA A 230 6.48 27.31 -5.17
C ALA A 230 7.82 26.95 -5.84
N VAL A 231 8.50 25.89 -5.36
CA VAL A 231 9.75 25.41 -5.98
C VAL A 231 9.51 24.93 -7.41
N ARG A 232 8.46 24.14 -7.65
CA ARG A 232 8.10 23.67 -9.02
C ARG A 232 7.77 24.84 -9.96
N ALA A 233 7.04 25.84 -9.46
CA ALA A 233 6.72 27.04 -10.26
C ALA A 233 8.00 27.81 -10.65
N ARG A 234 8.95 27.98 -9.71
CA ARG A 234 10.26 28.61 -10.01
C ARG A 234 11.08 27.81 -11.02
N GLN A 235 11.12 26.48 -10.89
CA GLN A 235 11.83 25.62 -11.86
C GLN A 235 11.19 25.68 -13.24
N SER A 236 9.87 25.69 -13.33
CA SER A 236 9.14 25.83 -14.61
C SER A 236 9.37 27.20 -15.25
N ALA A 237 9.37 28.28 -14.46
CA ALA A 237 9.69 29.63 -14.95
C ALA A 237 11.13 29.71 -15.46
N TYR A 238 12.10 29.15 -14.73
CA TYR A 238 13.50 29.12 -15.15
C TYR A 238 13.71 28.34 -16.45
N ARG A 239 13.03 27.20 -16.63
CA ARG A 239 13.10 26.43 -17.88
C ARG A 239 12.52 27.19 -19.08
N ARG A 240 11.41 27.95 -18.88
CA ARG A 240 10.81 28.79 -19.93
C ARG A 240 11.65 29.99 -20.31
N ALA A 241 12.43 30.53 -19.38
CA ALA A 241 13.33 31.64 -19.63
C ALA A 241 14.62 31.24 -20.36
N ARG A 242 14.91 29.96 -20.52
CA ARG A 242 16.09 29.41 -21.21
C ARG A 242 15.77 28.69 -22.52
N ALA A 243 14.51 28.52 -22.87
CA ALA A 243 14.04 28.04 -24.16
C ALA A 243 13.66 29.22 -25.07
#